data_77e2d34e5986f64e38a4992850ab263d
#
_entry.id   77e2d34e5986f64e38a4992850ab263d
#
_cell.length_a   1.000
_cell.length_b   1.000
_cell.length_c   1.000
_cell.angle_alpha   90.00
_cell.angle_beta   90.00
_cell.angle_gamma   90.00
#
_symmetry.space_group_name_H-M   'P 1'
#
loop_
_entity.id
_entity.type
_entity.pdbx_description
1 polymer ?
#
loop_
_entity_poly.entity_id
_entity_poly.type
_entity_poly.pdbx_seq_one_letter_code
_entity_poly.pdbx_strand_id
1 'polypeptide(L)'
;MFLKGKTAIVTGSTSGIGLEYAKAFAGAGASVMINGFGDAAAIEAERAKLAAKSGAKALYDPADMTKPDQIEAMVARCHAELGGPDIIVNNAGIQHVAPIEDFPADKFEAIIKINMTSAWYLMRAVVPLMKAAKWGRIISTASAHSLVASPNKSAYVMAKHGLVGLTKTIALEVATSGITVNAISPGYVWTPLVENQIPDTMKTRGLTRDQVINDVLLDAQPTKEFVTPEQVAALALYLCRDEAKSITGANLSIDGGWTAA
;
A
#
# COMPACT_ATOMS: atom_id res chain seq x y z
N MET A 1 -2.26 14.88 -18.72
CA MET A 1 -2.15 13.79 -17.75
C MET A 1 -0.74 13.21 -17.85
N PHE A 2 0.06 13.36 -16.79
CA PHE A 2 1.51 13.04 -16.87
C PHE A 2 1.82 11.53 -16.82
N LEU A 3 0.85 10.69 -16.43
CA LEU A 3 0.97 9.23 -16.47
C LEU A 3 0.29 8.59 -17.71
N LYS A 4 -0.07 9.39 -18.72
CA LYS A 4 -0.63 8.83 -19.95
C LYS A 4 0.36 7.85 -20.59
N GLY A 5 -0.13 6.65 -20.92
CA GLY A 5 0.68 5.56 -21.47
C GLY A 5 1.44 4.74 -20.44
N LYS A 6 1.31 5.07 -19.13
CA LYS A 6 1.84 4.28 -18.02
C LYS A 6 0.80 3.32 -17.46
N THR A 7 1.27 2.26 -16.83
CA THR A 7 0.42 1.23 -16.22
C THR A 7 0.82 1.02 -14.76
N ALA A 8 -0.18 1.01 -13.87
CA ALA A 8 0.01 0.78 -12.45
C ALA A 8 -0.66 -0.52 -11.99
N ILE A 9 0.04 -1.32 -11.20
CA ILE A 9 -0.55 -2.39 -10.37
C ILE A 9 -0.65 -1.87 -8.93
N VAL A 10 -1.83 -1.97 -8.32
CA VAL A 10 -2.03 -1.63 -6.91
C VAL A 10 -2.61 -2.83 -6.18
N THR A 11 -1.86 -3.40 -5.24
CA THR A 11 -2.34 -4.54 -4.45
C THR A 11 -3.24 -4.08 -3.30
N GLY A 12 -4.27 -4.89 -2.94
CA GLY A 12 -5.23 -4.51 -1.90
C GLY A 12 -5.98 -3.22 -2.23
N SER A 13 -6.44 -3.06 -3.46
CA SER A 13 -7.00 -1.81 -3.99
C SER A 13 -8.50 -1.87 -4.31
N THR A 14 -9.20 -2.84 -3.76
CA THR A 14 -10.68 -2.90 -3.84
C THR A 14 -11.34 -1.94 -2.84
N SER A 15 -10.58 -1.37 -1.90
CA SER A 15 -11.08 -0.42 -0.89
C SER A 15 -9.94 0.43 -0.27
N GLY A 16 -10.30 1.38 0.59
CA GLY A 16 -9.37 2.12 1.46
C GLY A 16 -8.24 2.83 0.70
N ILE A 17 -7.04 2.83 1.28
CA ILE A 17 -5.86 3.51 0.73
C ILE A 17 -5.53 3.00 -0.68
N GLY A 18 -5.61 1.68 -0.89
CA GLY A 18 -5.31 1.07 -2.18
C GLY A 18 -6.22 1.58 -3.31
N LEU A 19 -7.50 1.72 -3.04
CA LEU A 19 -8.46 2.26 -4.02
C LEU A 19 -8.15 3.73 -4.34
N GLU A 20 -7.74 4.53 -3.35
CA GLU A 20 -7.39 5.93 -3.59
C GLU A 20 -6.09 6.07 -4.40
N TYR A 21 -5.09 5.19 -4.20
CA TYR A 21 -3.95 5.11 -5.12
C TYR A 21 -4.41 4.84 -6.56
N ALA A 22 -5.27 3.83 -6.76
CA ALA A 22 -5.77 3.51 -8.10
C ALA A 22 -6.52 4.69 -8.72
N LYS A 23 -7.36 5.39 -7.95
CA LYS A 23 -8.07 6.61 -8.39
C LYS A 23 -7.14 7.75 -8.75
N ALA A 24 -6.07 7.97 -7.97
CA ALA A 24 -5.08 9.00 -8.24
C ALA A 24 -4.31 8.73 -9.53
N PHE A 25 -3.82 7.50 -9.72
CA PHE A 25 -3.11 7.12 -10.95
C PHE A 25 -4.01 7.16 -12.18
N ALA A 26 -5.25 6.64 -12.08
CA ALA A 26 -6.23 6.76 -13.15
C ALA A 26 -6.52 8.23 -13.50
N GLY A 27 -6.71 9.08 -12.49
CA GLY A 27 -6.90 10.52 -12.68
C GLY A 27 -5.72 11.23 -13.34
N ALA A 28 -4.50 10.68 -13.21
CA ALA A 28 -3.31 11.15 -13.90
C ALA A 28 -3.12 10.54 -15.31
N GLY A 29 -4.01 9.64 -15.73
CA GLY A 29 -4.06 9.05 -17.07
C GLY A 29 -3.43 7.68 -17.22
N ALA A 30 -3.04 7.03 -16.12
CA ALA A 30 -2.51 5.67 -16.18
C ALA A 30 -3.61 4.62 -16.43
N SER A 31 -3.26 3.53 -17.13
CA SER A 31 -3.98 2.28 -17.01
C SER A 31 -3.75 1.69 -15.63
N VAL A 32 -4.76 1.07 -15.03
CA VAL A 32 -4.62 0.51 -13.68
C VAL A 32 -5.09 -0.93 -13.62
N MET A 33 -4.34 -1.77 -12.90
CA MET A 33 -4.79 -3.07 -12.47
C MET A 33 -5.01 -3.03 -10.97
N ILE A 34 -6.27 -3.20 -10.56
CA ILE A 34 -6.64 -3.32 -9.15
C ILE A 34 -6.63 -4.79 -8.73
N ASN A 35 -6.31 -5.03 -7.47
CA ASN A 35 -6.24 -6.36 -6.88
C ASN A 35 -6.83 -6.35 -5.47
N GLY A 36 -7.36 -7.44 -5.03
CA GLY A 36 -7.91 -7.64 -3.70
C GLY A 36 -9.16 -8.50 -3.73
N PHE A 37 -9.80 -8.62 -2.57
CA PHE A 37 -11.02 -9.39 -2.41
C PHE A 37 -12.21 -8.48 -2.08
N GLY A 38 -13.43 -8.97 -2.24
CA GLY A 38 -14.64 -8.23 -1.92
C GLY A 38 -15.84 -8.70 -2.75
N ASP A 39 -16.92 -7.93 -2.70
CA ASP A 39 -18.09 -8.16 -3.53
C ASP A 39 -17.77 -7.91 -5.01
N ALA A 40 -18.09 -8.88 -5.86
CA ALA A 40 -17.73 -8.84 -7.29
C ALA A 40 -18.39 -7.66 -8.03
N ALA A 41 -19.63 -7.33 -7.68
CA ALA A 41 -20.35 -6.23 -8.35
C ALA A 41 -19.79 -4.87 -7.92
N ALA A 42 -19.42 -4.71 -6.64
CA ALA A 42 -18.77 -3.51 -6.13
C ALA A 42 -17.38 -3.31 -6.77
N ILE A 43 -16.58 -4.38 -6.88
CA ILE A 43 -15.26 -4.35 -7.52
C ILE A 43 -15.39 -3.94 -8.99
N GLU A 44 -16.33 -4.53 -9.73
CA GLU A 44 -16.55 -4.19 -11.13
C GLU A 44 -17.02 -2.75 -11.31
N ALA A 45 -17.88 -2.25 -10.43
CA ALA A 45 -18.31 -0.85 -10.43
C ALA A 45 -17.13 0.11 -10.24
N GLU A 46 -16.22 -0.17 -9.30
CA GLU A 46 -15.02 0.64 -9.11
C GLU A 46 -14.05 0.54 -10.30
N ARG A 47 -13.84 -0.68 -10.84
CA ARG A 47 -13.03 -0.85 -12.05
C ARG A 47 -13.56 -0.03 -13.23
N ALA A 48 -14.87 -0.02 -13.44
CA ALA A 48 -15.50 0.76 -14.52
C ALA A 48 -15.33 2.27 -14.32
N LYS A 49 -15.47 2.77 -13.07
CA LYS A 49 -15.20 4.18 -12.73
C LYS A 49 -13.74 4.57 -13.02
N LEU A 50 -12.79 3.69 -12.68
CA LEU A 50 -11.37 3.92 -12.94
C LEU A 50 -11.08 4.02 -14.44
N ALA A 51 -11.65 3.12 -15.27
CA ALA A 51 -11.51 3.17 -16.71
C ALA A 51 -12.09 4.46 -17.29
N ALA A 52 -13.28 4.86 -16.85
CA ALA A 52 -13.91 6.11 -17.29
C ALA A 52 -13.08 7.35 -16.90
N LYS A 53 -12.49 7.35 -15.69
CA LYS A 53 -11.70 8.47 -15.17
C LYS A 53 -10.36 8.63 -15.89
N SER A 54 -9.68 7.53 -16.20
CA SER A 54 -8.37 7.54 -16.84
C SER A 54 -8.46 7.83 -18.36
N GLY A 55 -9.57 7.50 -19.00
CA GLY A 55 -9.65 7.39 -20.45
C GLY A 55 -8.73 6.28 -21.00
N ALA A 56 -8.27 5.37 -20.13
CA ALA A 56 -7.40 4.24 -20.40
C ALA A 56 -8.03 2.94 -19.87
N LYS A 57 -7.30 1.82 -19.94
CA LYS A 57 -7.83 0.54 -19.45
C LYS A 57 -7.74 0.43 -17.93
N ALA A 58 -8.74 -0.20 -17.32
CA ALA A 58 -8.68 -0.67 -15.94
C ALA A 58 -9.05 -2.15 -15.88
N LEU A 59 -8.22 -2.94 -15.21
CA LEU A 59 -8.41 -4.37 -15.01
C LEU A 59 -8.54 -4.69 -13.51
N TYR A 60 -9.19 -5.80 -13.22
CA TYR A 60 -9.19 -6.41 -11.89
C TYR A 60 -8.53 -7.78 -11.97
N ASP A 61 -7.70 -8.08 -10.96
CA ASP A 61 -7.09 -9.39 -10.81
C ASP A 61 -7.27 -9.91 -9.37
N PRO A 62 -7.85 -11.11 -9.18
CA PRO A 62 -8.14 -11.68 -7.87
C PRO A 62 -6.95 -12.38 -7.21
N ALA A 63 -5.73 -12.19 -7.66
CA ALA A 63 -4.54 -12.86 -7.14
C ALA A 63 -4.45 -12.78 -5.62
N ASP A 64 -4.27 -13.93 -4.98
CA ASP A 64 -4.01 -14.03 -3.55
C ASP A 64 -2.54 -13.69 -3.26
N MET A 65 -2.32 -12.65 -2.49
CA MET A 65 -0.97 -12.17 -2.14
C MET A 65 -0.19 -13.16 -1.25
N THR A 66 -0.79 -14.24 -0.79
CA THR A 66 -0.07 -15.35 -0.13
C THR A 66 0.49 -16.37 -1.12
N LYS A 67 0.18 -16.24 -2.41
CA LYS A 67 0.50 -17.21 -3.48
C LYS A 67 1.45 -16.61 -4.51
N PRO A 68 2.74 -16.97 -4.48
CA PRO A 68 3.73 -16.40 -5.40
C PRO A 68 3.41 -16.60 -6.88
N ASP A 69 2.90 -17.76 -7.24
CA ASP A 69 2.48 -18.12 -8.60
C ASP A 69 1.36 -17.20 -9.12
N GLN A 70 0.40 -16.84 -8.26
CA GLN A 70 -0.67 -15.92 -8.64
C GLN A 70 -0.16 -14.49 -8.78
N ILE A 71 0.80 -14.06 -7.95
CA ILE A 71 1.45 -12.74 -8.09
C ILE A 71 2.18 -12.66 -9.44
N GLU A 72 2.95 -13.68 -9.80
CA GLU A 72 3.68 -13.74 -11.07
C GLU A 72 2.71 -13.75 -12.26
N ALA A 73 1.61 -14.52 -12.18
CA ALA A 73 0.57 -14.57 -13.20
C ALA A 73 -0.13 -13.20 -13.38
N MET A 74 -0.43 -12.49 -12.28
CA MET A 74 -1.00 -11.14 -12.31
C MET A 74 -0.07 -10.16 -13.03
N VAL A 75 1.23 -10.21 -12.78
CA VAL A 75 2.23 -9.36 -13.47
C VAL A 75 2.29 -9.70 -14.96
N ALA A 76 2.33 -10.98 -15.31
CA ALA A 76 2.34 -11.42 -16.71
C ALA A 76 1.09 -10.98 -17.45
N ARG A 77 -0.08 -11.10 -16.83
CA ARG A 77 -1.35 -10.61 -17.36
C ARG A 77 -1.36 -9.09 -17.55
N CYS A 78 -0.87 -8.35 -16.56
CA CYS A 78 -0.75 -6.90 -16.67
C CYS A 78 0.13 -6.51 -17.86
N HIS A 79 1.26 -7.19 -18.03
CA HIS A 79 2.17 -6.96 -19.16
C HIS A 79 1.48 -7.22 -20.51
N ALA A 80 0.81 -8.34 -20.63
CA ALA A 80 0.15 -8.74 -21.89
C ALA A 80 -1.03 -7.82 -22.27
N GLU A 81 -1.86 -7.42 -21.30
CA GLU A 81 -3.11 -6.71 -21.58
C GLU A 81 -2.98 -5.17 -21.50
N LEU A 82 -2.05 -4.66 -20.69
CA LEU A 82 -1.87 -3.23 -20.42
C LEU A 82 -0.50 -2.67 -20.85
N GLY A 83 0.46 -3.53 -21.22
CA GLY A 83 1.80 -3.11 -21.67
C GLY A 83 2.78 -2.73 -20.57
N GLY A 84 2.36 -2.72 -19.28
CA GLY A 84 3.21 -2.42 -18.12
C GLY A 84 3.72 -3.68 -17.40
N PRO A 85 3.90 -3.66 -16.06
CA PRO A 85 3.69 -2.51 -15.20
C PRO A 85 4.87 -1.52 -15.16
N ASP A 86 4.55 -0.24 -15.20
CA ASP A 86 5.50 0.85 -14.97
C ASP A 86 5.54 1.29 -13.50
N ILE A 87 4.42 1.18 -12.82
CA ILE A 87 4.23 1.57 -11.42
C ILE A 87 3.68 0.37 -10.65
N ILE A 88 4.24 0.07 -9.48
CA ILE A 88 3.62 -0.85 -8.54
C ILE A 88 3.45 -0.21 -7.17
N VAL A 89 2.33 -0.52 -6.53
CA VAL A 89 2.10 -0.18 -5.13
C VAL A 89 1.86 -1.46 -4.33
N ASN A 90 2.83 -1.80 -3.48
CA ASN A 90 2.71 -2.85 -2.49
C ASN A 90 1.88 -2.31 -1.32
N ASN A 91 0.57 -2.45 -1.39
CA ASN A 91 -0.36 -1.90 -0.41
C ASN A 91 -1.15 -2.97 0.33
N ALA A 92 -1.35 -4.16 -0.25
CA ALA A 92 -2.05 -5.23 0.44
C ALA A 92 -1.48 -5.46 1.84
N GLY A 93 -2.36 -5.57 2.83
CA GLY A 93 -1.95 -5.75 4.20
C GLY A 93 -3.09 -6.12 5.12
N ILE A 94 -2.77 -6.89 6.14
CA ILE A 94 -3.66 -7.28 7.23
C ILE A 94 -2.99 -7.03 8.57
N GLN A 95 -3.79 -6.99 9.62
CA GLN A 95 -3.32 -6.83 10.99
C GLN A 95 -4.07 -7.78 11.93
N HIS A 96 -3.36 -8.24 12.95
CA HIS A 96 -3.91 -8.88 14.13
C HIS A 96 -3.22 -8.32 15.38
N VAL A 97 -3.95 -8.25 16.49
CA VAL A 97 -3.47 -7.66 17.75
C VAL A 97 -3.63 -8.71 18.84
N ALA A 98 -2.52 -9.13 19.42
CA ALA A 98 -2.48 -10.05 20.56
C ALA A 98 -1.12 -9.93 21.28
N PRO A 99 -1.03 -10.23 22.60
CA PRO A 99 0.23 -10.45 23.29
C PRO A 99 1.06 -11.52 22.57
N ILE A 100 2.39 -11.47 22.70
CA ILE A 100 3.29 -12.37 21.97
C ILE A 100 3.03 -13.86 22.30
N GLU A 101 2.73 -14.15 23.55
CA GLU A 101 2.45 -15.49 24.06
C GLU A 101 1.13 -16.07 23.54
N ASP A 102 0.15 -15.20 23.22
CA ASP A 102 -1.18 -15.58 22.73
C ASP A 102 -1.35 -15.34 21.23
N PHE A 103 -0.28 -14.89 20.54
CA PHE A 103 -0.37 -14.54 19.12
C PHE A 103 -0.51 -15.79 18.25
N PRO A 104 -1.64 -15.99 17.52
CA PRO A 104 -1.85 -17.20 16.73
C PRO A 104 -0.81 -17.30 15.60
N ALA A 105 -0.17 -18.47 15.48
CA ALA A 105 0.89 -18.72 14.49
C ALA A 105 0.40 -18.55 13.05
N ASP A 106 -0.81 -18.96 12.73
CA ASP A 106 -1.43 -18.81 11.41
C ASP A 106 -1.63 -17.32 11.06
N LYS A 107 -1.99 -16.47 12.03
CA LYS A 107 -2.10 -15.01 11.84
C LYS A 107 -0.74 -14.37 11.63
N PHE A 108 0.26 -14.80 12.40
CA PHE A 108 1.64 -14.36 12.21
C PHE A 108 2.12 -14.65 10.79
N GLU A 109 2.01 -15.90 10.34
CA GLU A 109 2.44 -16.30 8.99
C GLU A 109 1.68 -15.54 7.89
N ALA A 110 0.36 -15.38 8.04
CA ALA A 110 -0.45 -14.64 7.07
C ALA A 110 0.00 -13.16 6.97
N ILE A 111 0.26 -12.51 8.10
CA ILE A 111 0.77 -11.13 8.13
C ILE A 111 2.11 -11.02 7.42
N ILE A 112 3.05 -11.92 7.70
CA ILE A 112 4.37 -11.90 7.05
C ILE A 112 4.23 -12.14 5.54
N LYS A 113 3.41 -13.10 5.12
CA LYS A 113 3.16 -13.39 3.71
C LYS A 113 2.56 -12.20 2.98
N ILE A 114 1.50 -11.61 3.50
CA ILE A 114 0.75 -10.54 2.82
C ILE A 114 1.48 -9.19 2.92
N ASN A 115 1.97 -8.81 4.11
CA ASN A 115 2.48 -7.45 4.31
C ASN A 115 3.94 -7.27 3.87
N MET A 116 4.71 -8.36 3.70
CA MET A 116 6.14 -8.27 3.41
C MET A 116 6.57 -9.14 2.25
N THR A 117 6.38 -10.48 2.33
CA THR A 117 6.93 -11.36 1.29
C THR A 117 6.22 -11.22 -0.05
N SER A 118 4.94 -10.88 -0.07
CA SER A 118 4.22 -10.56 -1.32
C SER A 118 4.88 -9.41 -2.09
N ALA A 119 5.33 -8.37 -1.38
CA ALA A 119 6.04 -7.24 -1.99
C ALA A 119 7.37 -7.68 -2.62
N TRP A 120 8.09 -8.60 -1.99
CA TRP A 120 9.30 -9.17 -2.55
C TRP A 120 9.02 -9.92 -3.86
N TYR A 121 8.01 -10.78 -3.89
CA TYR A 121 7.62 -11.51 -5.10
C TYR A 121 7.18 -10.57 -6.21
N LEU A 122 6.37 -9.55 -5.87
CA LEU A 122 5.92 -8.57 -6.86
C LEU A 122 7.10 -7.77 -7.43
N MET A 123 8.00 -7.27 -6.58
CA MET A 123 9.22 -6.57 -7.03
C MET A 123 10.09 -7.46 -7.91
N ARG A 124 10.31 -8.73 -7.51
CA ARG A 124 11.07 -9.71 -8.29
C ARG A 124 10.51 -9.89 -9.70
N ALA A 125 9.19 -9.96 -9.82
CA ALA A 125 8.51 -10.15 -11.11
C ALA A 125 8.58 -8.91 -12.00
N VAL A 126 8.49 -7.69 -11.43
CA VAL A 126 8.38 -6.46 -12.23
C VAL A 126 9.71 -5.81 -12.56
N VAL A 127 10.74 -5.96 -11.71
CA VAL A 127 12.05 -5.30 -11.91
C VAL A 127 12.67 -5.61 -13.27
N PRO A 128 12.66 -6.86 -13.79
CA PRO A 128 13.18 -7.11 -15.14
C PRO A 128 12.46 -6.31 -16.23
N LEU A 129 11.15 -6.17 -16.15
CA LEU A 129 10.35 -5.40 -17.11
C LEU A 129 10.66 -3.90 -17.03
N MET A 130 10.74 -3.36 -15.81
CA MET A 130 11.09 -1.96 -15.58
C MET A 130 12.53 -1.64 -16.03
N LYS A 131 13.49 -2.57 -15.83
CA LYS A 131 14.87 -2.43 -16.34
C LYS A 131 14.92 -2.37 -17.86
N ALA A 132 14.16 -3.23 -18.54
CA ALA A 132 14.03 -3.21 -20.00
C ALA A 132 13.42 -1.88 -20.50
N ALA A 133 12.42 -1.35 -19.81
CA ALA A 133 11.80 -0.06 -20.10
C ALA A 133 12.64 1.16 -19.70
N LYS A 134 13.71 0.98 -18.91
CA LYS A 134 14.54 2.02 -18.29
C LYS A 134 13.72 3.06 -17.51
N TRP A 135 12.61 2.64 -16.96
CA TRP A 135 11.71 3.45 -16.16
C TRP A 135 10.88 2.58 -15.22
N GLY A 136 10.73 2.99 -13.98
CA GLY A 136 9.87 2.33 -13.02
C GLY A 136 9.67 3.15 -11.75
N ARG A 137 8.52 2.92 -11.09
CA ARG A 137 8.19 3.50 -9.79
C ARG A 137 7.64 2.40 -8.89
N ILE A 138 8.36 2.10 -7.82
CA ILE A 138 7.98 1.09 -6.83
C ILE A 138 7.67 1.81 -5.52
N ILE A 139 6.46 1.68 -5.03
CA ILE A 139 5.99 2.33 -3.81
C ILE A 139 5.47 1.24 -2.87
N SER A 140 5.90 1.28 -1.62
CA SER A 140 5.41 0.35 -0.59
C SER A 140 4.65 1.10 0.49
N THR A 141 3.42 0.71 0.77
CA THR A 141 2.65 1.22 1.91
C THR A 141 3.19 0.59 3.19
N ALA A 142 4.14 1.28 3.83
CA ALA A 142 4.66 0.90 5.13
C ALA A 142 3.69 1.33 6.25
N SER A 143 4.15 1.99 7.29
CA SER A 143 3.37 2.50 8.42
C SER A 143 4.28 3.35 9.31
N ALA A 144 3.74 4.19 10.17
CA ALA A 144 4.48 4.71 11.33
C ALA A 144 5.15 3.57 12.10
N HIS A 145 4.52 2.38 12.15
CA HIS A 145 5.08 1.15 12.72
C HIS A 145 6.25 0.52 11.91
N SER A 146 6.77 1.19 10.91
CA SER A 146 8.05 0.86 10.29
C SER A 146 9.22 1.65 10.88
N LEU A 147 8.93 2.60 11.76
CA LEU A 147 9.89 3.50 12.43
C LEU A 147 9.81 3.35 13.96
N VAL A 148 8.61 3.11 14.50
CA VAL A 148 8.35 2.89 15.92
C VAL A 148 7.56 1.61 16.14
N ALA A 149 7.44 1.16 17.38
CA ALA A 149 6.69 -0.04 17.75
C ALA A 149 5.47 0.29 18.60
N SER A 150 4.54 -0.66 18.67
CA SER A 150 3.45 -0.67 19.64
C SER A 150 3.28 -2.07 20.22
N PRO A 151 2.88 -2.20 21.49
CA PRO A 151 2.58 -3.50 22.09
C PRO A 151 1.53 -4.27 21.28
N ASN A 152 1.56 -5.59 21.37
CA ASN A 152 0.57 -6.52 20.82
C ASN A 152 0.49 -6.55 19.27
N LYS A 153 1.48 -5.98 18.56
CA LYS A 153 1.53 -5.90 17.08
C LYS A 153 2.81 -6.51 16.52
N SER A 154 3.38 -7.52 17.17
CA SER A 154 4.70 -8.07 16.84
C SER A 154 4.88 -8.41 15.36
N ALA A 155 3.96 -9.19 14.77
CA ALA A 155 4.03 -9.57 13.36
C ALA A 155 3.92 -8.36 12.41
N TYR A 156 3.01 -7.44 12.71
CA TYR A 156 2.79 -6.26 11.86
C TYR A 156 4.01 -5.32 11.88
N VAL A 157 4.51 -5.01 13.08
CA VAL A 157 5.70 -4.14 13.25
C VAL A 157 6.91 -4.76 12.55
N MET A 158 7.15 -6.07 12.75
CA MET A 158 8.22 -6.80 12.06
C MET A 158 8.09 -6.71 10.54
N ALA A 159 6.90 -6.97 10.00
CA ALA A 159 6.67 -6.92 8.56
C ALA A 159 6.89 -5.51 7.97
N LYS A 160 6.43 -4.46 8.67
CA LYS A 160 6.57 -3.08 8.18
C LYS A 160 8.01 -2.55 8.28
N HIS A 161 8.78 -2.94 9.29
CA HIS A 161 10.22 -2.68 9.34
C HIS A 161 10.97 -3.44 8.23
N GLY A 162 10.65 -4.73 8.01
CA GLY A 162 11.23 -5.53 6.95
C GLY A 162 10.96 -4.96 5.55
N LEU A 163 9.75 -4.43 5.33
CA LEU A 163 9.36 -3.81 4.06
C LEU A 163 10.21 -2.55 3.75
N VAL A 164 10.57 -1.76 4.77
CA VAL A 164 11.48 -0.62 4.60
C VAL A 164 12.90 -1.08 4.31
N GLY A 165 13.38 -2.15 4.96
CA GLY A 165 14.66 -2.78 4.63
C GLY A 165 14.71 -3.24 3.16
N LEU A 166 13.67 -3.94 2.70
CA LEU A 166 13.50 -4.35 1.31
C LEU A 166 13.52 -3.15 0.35
N THR A 167 12.76 -2.10 0.68
CA THR A 167 12.71 -0.84 -0.10
C THR A 167 14.11 -0.27 -0.33
N LYS A 168 14.93 -0.16 0.72
CA LYS A 168 16.29 0.37 0.64
C LYS A 168 17.20 -0.50 -0.21
N THR A 169 17.15 -1.81 -0.02
CA THR A 169 17.99 -2.75 -0.77
C THR A 169 17.69 -2.70 -2.26
N ILE A 170 16.41 -2.82 -2.63
CA ILE A 170 16.03 -2.81 -4.05
C ILE A 170 16.30 -1.44 -4.69
N ALA A 171 16.15 -0.33 -3.95
CA ALA A 171 16.51 1.00 -4.45
C ALA A 171 17.97 1.06 -4.91
N LEU A 172 18.89 0.47 -4.13
CA LEU A 172 20.32 0.42 -4.48
C LEU A 172 20.58 -0.47 -5.70
N GLU A 173 19.93 -1.64 -5.78
CA GLU A 173 20.09 -2.59 -6.87
C GLU A 173 19.63 -2.06 -8.24
N VAL A 174 18.69 -1.12 -8.26
CA VAL A 174 18.10 -0.57 -9.49
C VAL A 174 18.45 0.91 -9.76
N ALA A 175 19.33 1.50 -8.95
CA ALA A 175 19.62 2.94 -8.94
C ALA A 175 19.99 3.52 -10.30
N THR A 176 20.71 2.74 -11.13
CA THR A 176 21.16 3.14 -12.48
C THR A 176 20.18 2.77 -13.60
N SER A 177 19.01 2.19 -13.25
CA SER A 177 18.06 1.65 -14.23
C SER A 177 16.88 2.57 -14.54
N GLY A 178 16.87 3.82 -14.03
CA GLY A 178 15.72 4.73 -14.16
C GLY A 178 14.53 4.38 -13.27
N ILE A 179 14.76 3.54 -12.26
CA ILE A 179 13.74 3.04 -11.34
C ILE A 179 13.95 3.68 -9.97
N THR A 180 12.86 4.15 -9.34
CA THR A 180 12.88 4.57 -7.93
C THR A 180 12.04 3.62 -7.07
N VAL A 181 12.50 3.41 -5.84
CA VAL A 181 11.84 2.50 -4.88
C VAL A 181 11.73 3.23 -3.54
N ASN A 182 10.49 3.49 -3.10
CA ASN A 182 10.23 4.25 -1.88
C ASN A 182 9.14 3.59 -1.03
N ALA A 183 9.15 3.90 0.25
CA ALA A 183 8.09 3.57 1.18
C ALA A 183 7.35 4.84 1.64
N ILE A 184 6.05 4.73 1.82
CA ILE A 184 5.22 5.74 2.49
C ILE A 184 4.77 5.13 3.80
N SER A 185 4.96 5.87 4.90
CA SER A 185 4.64 5.47 6.26
C SER A 185 3.50 6.32 6.82
N PRO A 186 2.25 5.93 6.59
CA PRO A 186 1.12 6.63 7.18
C PRO A 186 1.02 6.38 8.68
N GLY A 187 0.48 7.36 9.42
CA GLY A 187 -0.10 7.17 10.73
C GLY A 187 -1.47 6.47 10.64
N TYR A 188 -2.39 6.84 11.54
CA TYR A 188 -3.77 6.38 11.43
C TYR A 188 -4.47 7.07 10.26
N VAL A 189 -4.92 6.26 9.31
CA VAL A 189 -5.66 6.72 8.13
C VAL A 189 -7.13 6.41 8.31
N TRP A 190 -8.01 7.39 8.12
CA TRP A 190 -9.46 7.15 8.18
C TRP A 190 -9.89 6.22 7.05
N THR A 191 -10.26 5.02 7.40
CA THR A 191 -10.70 3.97 6.48
C THR A 191 -11.86 3.19 7.10
N PRO A 192 -12.68 2.48 6.31
CA PRO A 192 -13.70 1.59 6.86
C PRO A 192 -13.15 0.58 7.89
N LEU A 193 -11.90 0.13 7.72
CA LEU A 193 -11.24 -0.76 8.67
C LEU A 193 -11.06 -0.09 10.05
N VAL A 194 -10.66 1.17 10.07
CA VAL A 194 -10.46 1.92 11.33
C VAL A 194 -11.83 2.26 11.94
N GLU A 195 -12.77 2.73 11.14
CA GLU A 195 -14.10 3.08 11.61
C GLU A 195 -14.82 1.89 12.26
N ASN A 196 -14.72 0.70 11.67
CA ASN A 196 -15.34 -0.52 12.18
C ASN A 196 -14.71 -1.02 13.50
N GLN A 197 -13.51 -0.56 13.88
CA GLN A 197 -12.87 -0.91 15.16
C GLN A 197 -13.42 -0.07 16.33
N ILE A 198 -14.02 1.08 16.07
CA ILE A 198 -14.46 2.02 17.11
C ILE A 198 -15.51 1.41 18.04
N PRO A 199 -16.62 0.80 17.55
CA PRO A 199 -17.66 0.24 18.42
C PRO A 199 -17.13 -0.83 19.39
N ASP A 200 -16.27 -1.72 18.90
CA ASP A 200 -15.68 -2.78 19.73
C ASP A 200 -14.75 -2.21 20.80
N THR A 201 -13.96 -1.19 20.44
CA THR A 201 -13.08 -0.50 21.39
C THR A 201 -13.89 0.25 22.46
N MET A 202 -14.98 0.91 22.08
CA MET A 202 -15.91 1.55 23.01
C MET A 202 -16.43 0.56 24.03
N LYS A 203 -16.90 -0.60 23.55
CA LYS A 203 -17.45 -1.66 24.41
C LYS A 203 -16.40 -2.26 25.34
N THR A 204 -15.22 -2.57 24.80
CA THR A 204 -14.17 -3.27 25.56
C THR A 204 -13.54 -2.37 26.63
N ARG A 205 -13.40 -1.07 26.37
CA ARG A 205 -12.74 -0.11 27.25
C ARG A 205 -13.70 0.77 28.05
N GLY A 206 -15.00 0.72 27.79
CA GLY A 206 -16.00 1.58 28.44
C GLY A 206 -15.86 3.07 28.07
N LEU A 207 -15.38 3.36 26.86
CA LEU A 207 -15.08 4.71 26.40
C LEU A 207 -16.17 5.24 25.44
N THR A 208 -16.33 6.56 25.38
CA THR A 208 -17.13 7.20 24.33
C THR A 208 -16.43 7.14 22.98
N ARG A 209 -17.16 7.39 21.88
CA ARG A 209 -16.58 7.44 20.53
C ARG A 209 -15.42 8.45 20.46
N ASP A 210 -15.62 9.63 21.02
CA ASP A 210 -14.61 10.71 20.99
C ASP A 210 -13.36 10.34 21.78
N GLN A 211 -13.54 9.68 22.93
CA GLN A 211 -12.40 9.16 23.71
C GLN A 211 -11.64 8.06 22.95
N VAL A 212 -12.35 7.14 22.26
CA VAL A 212 -11.67 6.15 21.42
C VAL A 212 -10.87 6.81 20.32
N ILE A 213 -11.43 7.83 19.66
CA ILE A 213 -10.73 8.54 18.59
C ILE A 213 -9.51 9.29 19.13
N ASN A 214 -9.70 10.13 20.15
CA ASN A 214 -8.66 11.07 20.59
C ASN A 214 -7.62 10.44 21.50
N ASP A 215 -8.05 9.55 22.43
CA ASP A 215 -7.21 9.04 23.52
C ASP A 215 -6.66 7.63 23.23
N VAL A 216 -7.17 6.96 22.16
CA VAL A 216 -6.71 5.62 21.77
C VAL A 216 -6.13 5.61 20.37
N LEU A 217 -6.90 6.04 19.36
CA LEU A 217 -6.45 5.98 17.97
C LEU A 217 -5.47 7.11 17.65
N LEU A 218 -5.80 8.35 17.99
CA LEU A 218 -4.98 9.52 17.68
C LEU A 218 -4.03 9.92 18.83
N ASP A 219 -3.93 9.10 19.86
CA ASP A 219 -3.05 9.41 21.02
C ASP A 219 -1.61 9.68 20.58
N ALA A 220 -1.07 8.83 19.74
CA ALA A 220 0.29 8.95 19.23
C ALA A 220 0.46 9.98 18.08
N GLN A 221 -0.62 10.54 17.53
CA GLN A 221 -0.56 11.56 16.47
C GLN A 221 -0.69 12.97 17.06
N PRO A 222 0.38 13.78 17.11
CA PRO A 222 0.34 15.13 17.69
C PRO A 222 -0.69 16.06 17.05
N THR A 223 -0.96 15.91 15.74
CA THR A 223 -1.97 16.71 15.05
C THR A 223 -3.40 16.39 15.47
N LYS A 224 -3.64 15.24 16.15
CA LYS A 224 -4.98 14.76 16.53
C LYS A 224 -5.97 14.67 15.37
N GLU A 225 -5.46 14.52 14.15
CA GLU A 225 -6.25 14.38 12.93
C GLU A 225 -5.87 13.08 12.22
N PHE A 226 -6.84 12.39 11.67
CA PHE A 226 -6.56 11.25 10.79
C PHE A 226 -5.92 11.72 9.48
N VAL A 227 -4.95 10.96 9.01
CA VAL A 227 -4.50 11.07 7.63
C VAL A 227 -5.64 10.60 6.71
N THR A 228 -5.83 11.26 5.59
CA THR A 228 -6.81 10.78 4.61
C THR A 228 -6.16 9.88 3.55
N PRO A 229 -6.90 8.91 2.98
CA PRO A 229 -6.39 8.08 1.88
C PRO A 229 -5.91 8.93 0.69
N GLU A 230 -6.56 10.06 0.42
CA GLU A 230 -6.21 10.99 -0.66
C GLU A 230 -4.85 11.65 -0.42
N GLN A 231 -4.53 12.01 0.83
CA GLN A 231 -3.21 12.57 1.19
C GLN A 231 -2.10 11.55 0.92
N VAL A 232 -2.33 10.28 1.28
CA VAL A 232 -1.38 9.20 1.03
C VAL A 232 -1.21 8.97 -0.48
N ALA A 233 -2.31 8.97 -1.23
CA ALA A 233 -2.30 8.81 -2.68
C ALA A 233 -1.65 9.99 -3.41
N ALA A 234 -1.82 11.22 -2.92
CA ALA A 234 -1.17 12.41 -3.47
C ALA A 234 0.37 12.34 -3.33
N LEU A 235 0.89 11.83 -2.20
CA LEU A 235 2.32 11.62 -2.02
C LEU A 235 2.85 10.56 -2.98
N ALA A 236 2.12 9.45 -3.17
CA ALA A 236 2.50 8.42 -4.13
C ALA A 236 2.52 8.96 -5.57
N LEU A 237 1.53 9.79 -5.91
CA LEU A 237 1.45 10.43 -7.22
C LEU A 237 2.64 11.39 -7.44
N TYR A 238 3.04 12.14 -6.42
CA TYR A 238 4.25 12.98 -6.47
C TYR A 238 5.51 12.15 -6.73
N LEU A 239 5.67 11.00 -6.05
CA LEU A 239 6.82 10.10 -6.25
C LEU A 239 6.91 9.51 -7.67
N CYS A 240 5.85 9.57 -8.45
CA CYS A 240 5.86 9.15 -9.85
C CYS A 240 6.30 10.25 -10.82
N ARG A 241 6.46 11.49 -10.36
CA ARG A 241 6.88 12.62 -11.20
C ARG A 241 8.38 12.63 -11.45
N ASP A 242 8.80 13.32 -12.49
CA ASP A 242 10.22 13.48 -12.81
C ASP A 242 10.95 14.35 -11.78
N GLU A 243 10.26 15.28 -11.12
CA GLU A 243 10.78 16.09 -10.03
C GLU A 243 11.18 15.26 -8.80
N ALA A 244 10.60 14.06 -8.65
CA ALA A 244 10.90 13.13 -7.58
C ALA A 244 11.95 12.05 -7.96
N LYS A 245 12.54 12.10 -9.17
CA LYS A 245 13.45 11.06 -9.68
C LYS A 245 14.69 10.80 -8.82
N SER A 246 15.07 11.74 -7.98
CA SER A 246 16.19 11.60 -7.04
C SER A 246 15.77 11.11 -5.65
N ILE A 247 14.47 10.88 -5.44
CA ILE A 247 13.93 10.28 -4.20
C ILE A 247 13.86 8.77 -4.42
N THR A 248 14.82 8.03 -3.86
CA THR A 248 14.86 6.57 -3.90
C THR A 248 15.46 6.02 -2.60
N GLY A 249 14.98 4.87 -2.13
CA GLY A 249 15.35 4.29 -0.84
C GLY A 249 14.77 5.04 0.37
N ALA A 250 13.91 6.03 0.16
CA ALA A 250 13.33 6.82 1.22
C ALA A 250 12.15 6.10 1.89
N ASN A 251 11.97 6.38 3.19
CA ASN A 251 10.76 6.10 3.95
C ASN A 251 10.12 7.43 4.35
N LEU A 252 9.02 7.79 3.74
CA LEU A 252 8.38 9.09 3.85
C LEU A 252 7.20 9.00 4.82
N SER A 253 7.32 9.62 5.99
CA SER A 253 6.25 9.69 6.97
C SER A 253 5.14 10.65 6.52
N ILE A 254 3.90 10.21 6.72
CA ILE A 254 2.69 11.03 6.63
C ILE A 254 1.79 10.59 7.80
N ASP A 255 2.16 11.02 9.01
CA ASP A 255 1.72 10.42 10.27
C ASP A 255 1.31 11.43 11.34
N GLY A 256 1.09 12.68 10.94
CA GLY A 256 0.70 13.75 11.87
C GLY A 256 1.72 14.03 12.96
N GLY A 257 3.01 13.73 12.70
CA GLY A 257 4.12 13.96 13.64
C GLY A 257 4.36 12.80 14.62
N TRP A 258 3.69 11.67 14.47
CA TRP A 258 3.83 10.51 15.37
C TRP A 258 5.30 10.06 15.52
N THR A 259 6.05 9.98 14.43
CA THR A 259 7.42 9.47 14.44
C THR A 259 8.49 10.56 14.54
N ALA A 260 8.09 11.80 14.80
CA ALA A 260 9.00 12.92 15.00
C ALA A 260 9.45 13.09 16.48
N ALA A 261 8.80 12.38 17.41
CA ALA A 261 9.08 12.42 18.85
C ALA A 261 9.89 11.20 19.29
#